data_4fa1519afee92178a9f49a3749790de8
#
_entry.id   4fa1519afee92178a9f49a3749790de8
#
_cell.length_a   1.000
_cell.length_b   1.000
_cell.length_c   1.000
_cell.angle_alpha   90.00
_cell.angle_beta   90.00
_cell.angle_gamma   90.00
#
_symmetry.space_group_name_H-M   'P 1'
#
loop_
_entity.id
_entity.type
_entity.pdbx_description
1 polymer ?
#
loop_
_entity_poly.entity_id
_entity_poly.type
_entity_poly.pdbx_seq_one_letter_code
_entity_poly.pdbx_strand_id
1 'polypeptide(L)'
;HSDSRRQRQMCIRDSTKQRMFFGPPLGVQRYDKFKYPIFDKLTQNQLGYFWRPEEVSLQKDRADYQVLNNAQKHIFTSNLKYQILLDSVQGRGPGMAFMPYCSLPELEGCMNIWQTMEMIHSRSYTHIIKNVYADPTDVFDHILDDEKILQRAQSVTRAYDEFINLAQQYGTSNMWKDGWKDS
;
A
#
# COMPACT_ATOMS: atom_id res chain seq x y z
N HIS A 1 15.05 24.66 -25.00
CA HIS A 1 15.75 25.46 -23.97
C HIS A 1 14.89 25.73 -22.71
N SER A 2 13.55 25.61 -22.75
CA SER A 2 12.67 25.80 -21.57
C SER A 2 12.64 24.58 -20.64
N ASP A 3 12.74 23.36 -21.18
CA ASP A 3 12.71 22.12 -20.39
C ASP A 3 13.95 21.92 -19.51
N SER A 4 15.12 22.34 -19.99
CA SER A 4 16.35 22.20 -19.20
C SER A 4 16.43 23.16 -18.00
N ARG A 5 15.70 24.28 -18.04
CA ARG A 5 15.58 25.19 -16.88
C ARG A 5 14.59 24.65 -15.83
N ARG A 6 13.48 24.04 -16.26
CA ARG A 6 12.54 23.35 -15.34
C ARG A 6 13.19 22.17 -14.63
N GLN A 7 13.95 21.34 -15.37
CA GLN A 7 14.70 20.24 -14.77
C GLN A 7 15.78 20.72 -13.78
N ARG A 8 16.51 21.81 -14.10
CA ARG A 8 17.51 22.37 -13.17
C ARG A 8 16.90 23.01 -11.92
N GLN A 9 15.73 23.63 -11.99
CA GLN A 9 15.02 24.15 -10.82
C GLN A 9 14.44 23.04 -9.95
N MET A 10 14.09 21.87 -10.50
CA MET A 10 13.65 20.72 -9.72
C MET A 10 14.75 20.13 -8.82
N CYS A 11 16.04 20.28 -9.19
CA CYS A 11 17.16 19.70 -8.45
C CYS A 11 17.62 20.47 -7.22
N ILE A 12 17.11 21.69 -6.95
CA ILE A 12 17.70 22.62 -5.95
C ILE A 12 16.71 22.98 -4.81
N ARG A 13 15.46 22.52 -4.88
CA ARG A 13 14.49 22.85 -3.81
C ARG A 13 14.79 22.05 -2.55
N ASP A 14 14.92 22.74 -1.43
CA ASP A 14 15.10 22.16 -0.11
C ASP A 14 13.81 21.40 0.28
N SER A 15 13.88 20.07 0.27
CA SER A 15 12.75 19.20 0.60
C SER A 15 12.19 19.45 2.01
N THR A 16 13.02 19.98 2.93
CA THR A 16 12.59 20.25 4.30
C THR A 16 11.57 21.38 4.44
N LYS A 17 11.41 22.19 3.38
CA LYS A 17 10.42 23.28 3.34
C LYS A 17 9.10 22.90 2.66
N GLN A 18 9.03 21.72 2.04
CA GLN A 18 7.87 21.30 1.28
C GLN A 18 6.76 20.77 2.17
N ARG A 19 5.54 20.73 1.64
CA ARG A 19 4.39 20.04 2.26
C ARG A 19 4.52 18.53 2.08
N MET A 20 3.82 17.75 2.90
CA MET A 20 3.76 16.30 2.73
C MET A 20 3.11 15.91 1.39
N PHE A 21 2.00 16.59 1.06
CA PHE A 21 1.21 16.37 -0.14
C PHE A 21 0.93 17.69 -0.85
N PHE A 22 0.66 17.60 -2.15
CA PHE A 22 0.29 18.73 -3.01
C PHE A 22 1.35 19.85 -3.04
N GLY A 23 2.57 19.54 -2.74
CA GLY A 23 3.72 20.41 -2.94
C GLY A 23 4.28 20.28 -4.37
N PRO A 24 5.41 20.92 -4.65
CA PRO A 24 6.12 20.73 -5.90
C PRO A 24 6.46 19.26 -6.14
N PRO A 25 6.54 18.83 -7.40
CA PRO A 25 6.92 17.45 -7.74
C PRO A 25 8.23 17.06 -7.05
N LEU A 26 8.31 15.79 -6.64
CA LEU A 26 9.53 15.19 -6.11
C LEU A 26 10.70 15.39 -7.09
N GLY A 27 11.80 15.87 -6.56
CA GLY A 27 13.05 16.01 -7.30
C GLY A 27 14.01 14.85 -6.97
N VAL A 28 15.25 15.21 -6.61
CA VAL A 28 16.22 14.21 -6.16
C VAL A 28 15.79 13.64 -4.81
N GLN A 29 15.73 12.33 -4.71
CA GLN A 29 15.47 11.64 -3.44
C GLN A 29 16.72 11.78 -2.54
N ARG A 30 16.59 12.57 -1.48
CA ARG A 30 17.65 12.82 -0.53
C ARG A 30 17.29 12.24 0.83
N TYR A 31 18.05 11.24 1.25
CA TYR A 31 17.87 10.57 2.54
C TYR A 31 18.89 11.03 3.59
N ASP A 32 19.52 12.17 3.36
CA ASP A 32 20.45 12.85 4.30
C ASP A 32 19.78 14.02 5.04
N LYS A 33 18.60 14.47 4.56
CA LYS A 33 17.82 15.56 5.17
C LYS A 33 16.34 15.26 5.12
N PHE A 34 15.72 15.19 6.27
CA PHE A 34 14.30 14.90 6.41
C PHE A 34 13.55 16.07 7.05
N LYS A 35 12.36 16.37 6.55
CA LYS A 35 11.40 17.22 7.25
C LYS A 35 10.74 16.47 8.39
N TYR A 36 10.38 15.21 8.15
CA TYR A 36 9.74 14.32 9.12
C TYR A 36 10.53 13.01 9.25
N PRO A 37 11.57 12.97 10.10
CA PRO A 37 12.42 11.78 10.28
C PRO A 37 11.65 10.52 10.68
N ILE A 38 10.42 10.68 11.18
CA ILE A 38 9.56 9.54 11.55
C ILE A 38 9.26 8.62 10.37
N PHE A 39 9.10 9.16 9.17
CA PHE A 39 8.81 8.33 7.99
C PHE A 39 10.01 7.48 7.58
N ASP A 40 11.22 8.05 7.66
CA ASP A 40 12.43 7.25 7.43
C ASP A 40 12.60 6.18 8.51
N LYS A 41 12.38 6.50 9.78
CA LYS A 41 12.40 5.51 10.86
C LYS A 41 11.39 4.38 10.63
N LEU A 42 10.17 4.70 10.18
CA LEU A 42 9.16 3.69 9.85
C LEU A 42 9.62 2.82 8.66
N THR A 43 10.24 3.43 7.66
CA THR A 43 10.83 2.71 6.51
C THR A 43 11.89 1.72 6.98
N GLN A 44 12.84 2.17 7.81
CA GLN A 44 13.90 1.31 8.34
C GLN A 44 13.34 0.18 9.20
N ASN A 45 12.34 0.46 10.04
CA ASN A 45 11.68 -0.57 10.83
C ASN A 45 11.01 -1.63 9.95
N GLN A 46 10.28 -1.23 8.91
CA GLN A 46 9.63 -2.16 7.99
C GLN A 46 10.65 -3.00 7.20
N LEU A 47 11.77 -2.40 6.76
CA LEU A 47 12.86 -3.14 6.14
C LEU A 47 13.47 -4.17 7.10
N GLY A 48 13.55 -3.85 8.38
CA GLY A 48 14.02 -4.79 9.43
C GLY A 48 13.08 -5.96 9.68
N TYR A 49 11.80 -5.83 9.31
CA TYR A 49 10.79 -6.90 9.39
C TYR A 49 10.60 -7.66 8.07
N PHE A 50 11.45 -7.42 7.08
CA PHE A 50 11.37 -8.15 5.81
C PHE A 50 11.48 -9.65 6.03
N TRP A 51 10.61 -10.42 5.40
CA TRP A 51 10.57 -11.87 5.44
C TRP A 51 9.99 -12.42 4.14
N ARG A 52 10.20 -13.73 3.91
CA ARG A 52 9.66 -14.42 2.75
C ARG A 52 8.67 -15.47 3.22
N PRO A 53 7.52 -15.63 2.54
CA PRO A 53 6.52 -16.63 2.92
C PRO A 53 7.09 -18.05 3.07
N GLU A 54 8.06 -18.40 2.24
CA GLU A 54 8.70 -19.72 2.22
C GLU A 54 9.58 -20.01 3.45
N GLU A 55 9.89 -18.98 4.26
CA GLU A 55 10.62 -19.17 5.53
C GLU A 55 9.75 -19.80 6.62
N VAL A 56 8.42 -19.76 6.43
CA VAL A 56 7.46 -20.35 7.36
C VAL A 56 7.11 -21.77 6.90
N SER A 57 7.45 -22.77 7.72
CA SER A 57 7.12 -24.15 7.41
C SER A 57 5.63 -24.44 7.65
N LEU A 58 4.94 -24.89 6.62
CA LEU A 58 3.52 -25.28 6.67
C LEU A 58 3.32 -26.81 6.50
N GLN A 59 4.35 -27.62 6.78
CA GLN A 59 4.32 -29.06 6.51
C GLN A 59 3.24 -29.82 7.27
N LYS A 60 2.88 -29.36 8.47
CA LYS A 60 1.86 -29.99 9.32
C LYS A 60 0.48 -29.37 9.13
N ASP A 61 0.40 -28.15 8.61
CA ASP A 61 -0.81 -27.35 8.64
C ASP A 61 -1.98 -27.95 7.85
N ARG A 62 -1.67 -28.70 6.76
CA ARG A 62 -2.72 -29.43 6.02
C ARG A 62 -3.38 -30.51 6.88
N ALA A 63 -2.58 -31.30 7.62
CA ALA A 63 -3.11 -32.33 8.50
C ALA A 63 -3.88 -31.70 9.67
N ASP A 64 -3.33 -30.66 10.26
CA ASP A 64 -3.95 -29.92 11.36
C ASP A 64 -5.27 -29.27 10.93
N TYR A 65 -5.34 -28.70 9.72
CA TYR A 65 -6.57 -28.15 9.16
C TYR A 65 -7.66 -29.20 8.98
N GLN A 66 -7.29 -30.42 8.54
CA GLN A 66 -8.27 -31.49 8.29
C GLN A 66 -9.01 -31.91 9.57
N VAL A 67 -8.36 -31.90 10.72
CA VAL A 67 -8.96 -32.28 12.01
C VAL A 67 -9.78 -31.18 12.66
N LEU A 68 -9.74 -29.96 12.14
CA LEU A 68 -10.58 -28.85 12.60
C LEU A 68 -12.07 -29.17 12.36
N ASN A 69 -12.92 -28.72 13.30
CA ASN A 69 -14.36 -28.77 13.09
C ASN A 69 -14.83 -27.71 12.07
N ASN A 70 -16.08 -27.84 11.61
CA ASN A 70 -16.63 -26.95 10.58
C ASN A 70 -16.60 -25.47 10.95
N ALA A 71 -16.85 -25.13 12.22
CA ALA A 71 -16.82 -23.75 12.68
C ALA A 71 -15.41 -23.15 12.62
N GLN A 72 -14.41 -23.94 13.05
CA GLN A 72 -13.01 -23.54 12.99
C GLN A 72 -12.53 -23.38 11.54
N LYS A 73 -12.88 -24.32 10.65
CA LYS A 73 -12.59 -24.21 9.20
C LYS A 73 -13.23 -22.98 8.60
N HIS A 74 -14.48 -22.71 8.95
CA HIS A 74 -15.20 -21.52 8.47
C HIS A 74 -14.50 -20.22 8.92
N ILE A 75 -14.13 -20.11 10.19
CA ILE A 75 -13.43 -18.92 10.72
C ILE A 75 -12.08 -18.73 10.02
N PHE A 76 -11.29 -19.79 9.88
CA PHE A 76 -9.99 -19.75 9.24
C PHE A 76 -10.10 -19.30 7.78
N THR A 77 -10.98 -19.94 7.00
CA THR A 77 -11.18 -19.65 5.58
C THR A 77 -11.73 -18.24 5.35
N SER A 78 -12.76 -17.84 6.12
CA SER A 78 -13.36 -16.51 5.98
C SER A 78 -12.37 -15.41 6.35
N ASN A 79 -11.51 -15.63 7.35
CA ASN A 79 -10.48 -14.68 7.73
C ASN A 79 -9.42 -14.53 6.62
N LEU A 80 -8.97 -15.63 6.03
CA LEU A 80 -8.04 -15.58 4.89
C LEU A 80 -8.65 -14.84 3.70
N LYS A 81 -9.89 -15.14 3.32
CA LYS A 81 -10.60 -14.46 2.23
C LYS A 81 -10.68 -12.95 2.48
N TYR A 82 -11.02 -12.54 3.69
CA TYR A 82 -11.10 -11.15 4.08
C TYR A 82 -9.73 -10.44 3.97
N GLN A 83 -8.68 -11.06 4.50
CA GLN A 83 -7.33 -10.50 4.45
C GLN A 83 -6.81 -10.39 3.02
N ILE A 84 -7.00 -11.43 2.18
CA ILE A 84 -6.59 -11.39 0.78
C ILE A 84 -7.24 -10.22 0.04
N LEU A 85 -8.54 -10.03 0.21
CA LEU A 85 -9.25 -8.94 -0.44
C LEU A 85 -8.78 -7.58 0.08
N LEU A 86 -8.65 -7.42 1.40
CA LEU A 86 -8.27 -6.15 2.01
C LEU A 86 -6.85 -5.75 1.65
N ASP A 87 -5.88 -6.67 1.72
CA ASP A 87 -4.48 -6.41 1.38
C ASP A 87 -4.28 -6.20 -0.13
N SER A 88 -5.16 -6.75 -0.96
CA SER A 88 -5.20 -6.43 -2.38
C SER A 88 -5.61 -4.97 -2.64
N VAL A 89 -6.50 -4.42 -1.82
CA VAL A 89 -6.87 -3.00 -1.85
C VAL A 89 -5.74 -2.14 -1.28
N GLN A 90 -5.21 -2.50 -0.10
CA GLN A 90 -4.16 -1.76 0.58
C GLN A 90 -2.82 -1.80 -0.17
N GLY A 91 -2.50 -2.89 -0.86
CA GLY A 91 -1.30 -2.98 -1.68
C GLY A 91 -1.29 -2.04 -2.90
N ARG A 92 -2.46 -1.57 -3.33
CA ARG A 92 -2.60 -0.64 -4.46
C ARG A 92 -2.99 0.77 -4.02
N GLY A 93 -3.81 0.87 -2.98
CA GLY A 93 -4.40 2.13 -2.51
C GLY A 93 -3.40 3.25 -2.28
N PRO A 94 -2.33 3.06 -1.50
CA PRO A 94 -1.33 4.10 -1.25
C PRO A 94 -0.66 4.60 -2.52
N GLY A 95 -0.33 3.70 -3.45
CA GLY A 95 0.29 4.04 -4.73
C GLY A 95 -0.62 4.83 -5.66
N MET A 96 -1.90 4.48 -5.68
CA MET A 96 -2.89 5.14 -6.54
C MET A 96 -3.40 6.45 -5.94
N ALA A 97 -3.63 6.48 -4.64
CA ALA A 97 -4.28 7.60 -3.97
C ALA A 97 -3.29 8.65 -3.47
N PHE A 98 -2.21 8.26 -2.82
CA PHE A 98 -1.33 9.20 -2.13
C PHE A 98 -0.04 9.50 -2.88
N MET A 99 0.56 8.49 -3.52
CA MET A 99 1.86 8.62 -4.19
C MET A 99 1.88 9.74 -5.24
N PRO A 100 0.86 9.93 -6.10
CA PRO A 100 0.86 10.98 -7.12
C PRO A 100 0.93 12.41 -6.55
N TYR A 101 0.55 12.57 -5.29
CA TYR A 101 0.50 13.86 -4.61
C TYR A 101 1.58 14.03 -3.54
N CYS A 102 2.42 13.01 -3.35
CA CYS A 102 3.50 13.03 -2.38
C CYS A 102 4.58 14.02 -2.76
N SER A 103 5.05 14.81 -1.81
CA SER A 103 6.04 15.86 -2.04
C SER A 103 7.30 15.72 -1.19
N LEU A 104 7.40 14.65 -0.38
CA LEU A 104 8.54 14.39 0.49
C LEU A 104 9.17 13.02 0.19
N PRO A 105 10.50 12.95 -0.05
CA PRO A 105 11.18 11.69 -0.35
C PRO A 105 11.04 10.63 0.76
N GLU A 106 11.13 11.05 2.03
CA GLU A 106 10.98 10.15 3.17
C GLU A 106 9.57 9.56 3.28
N LEU A 107 8.54 10.31 2.92
CA LEU A 107 7.15 9.82 2.88
C LEU A 107 6.94 8.89 1.68
N GLU A 108 7.49 9.21 0.51
CA GLU A 108 7.48 8.35 -0.67
C GLU A 108 8.13 6.99 -0.35
N GLY A 109 9.32 7.00 0.26
CA GLY A 109 10.01 5.77 0.69
C GLY A 109 9.17 4.94 1.66
N CYS A 110 8.52 5.59 2.63
CA CYS A 110 7.64 4.93 3.60
C CYS A 110 6.41 4.28 2.92
N MET A 111 5.80 4.94 1.96
CA MET A 111 4.67 4.38 1.21
C MET A 111 5.09 3.23 0.29
N ASN A 112 6.27 3.31 -0.32
CA ASN A 112 6.80 2.25 -1.17
C ASN A 112 7.05 0.96 -0.37
N ILE A 113 7.67 1.07 0.80
CA ILE A 113 7.89 -0.12 1.64
C ILE A 113 6.57 -0.67 2.19
N TRP A 114 5.61 0.18 2.55
CA TRP A 114 4.28 -0.25 2.94
C TRP A 114 3.62 -1.11 1.85
N GLN A 115 3.57 -0.64 0.60
CA GLN A 115 3.02 -1.42 -0.51
C GLN A 115 3.78 -2.74 -0.72
N THR A 116 5.10 -2.72 -0.52
CA THR A 116 5.93 -3.93 -0.59
C THR A 116 5.53 -4.94 0.48
N MET A 117 5.27 -4.49 1.71
CA MET A 117 4.82 -5.35 2.80
C MET A 117 3.44 -5.95 2.52
N GLU A 118 2.49 -5.18 1.98
CA GLU A 118 1.17 -5.70 1.58
C GLU A 118 1.28 -6.76 0.47
N MET A 119 2.23 -6.59 -0.45
CA MET A 119 2.51 -7.63 -1.46
C MET A 119 3.04 -8.91 -0.79
N ILE A 120 3.91 -8.81 0.20
CA ILE A 120 4.43 -9.97 0.95
C ILE A 120 3.27 -10.66 1.68
N HIS A 121 2.37 -9.91 2.32
CA HIS A 121 1.17 -10.45 2.96
C HIS A 121 0.31 -11.23 1.96
N SER A 122 -0.01 -10.65 0.81
CA SER A 122 -0.80 -11.32 -0.23
C SER A 122 -0.15 -12.61 -0.73
N ARG A 123 1.17 -12.61 -0.92
CA ARG A 123 1.93 -13.82 -1.28
C ARG A 123 1.88 -14.88 -0.17
N SER A 124 1.87 -14.45 1.09
CA SER A 124 1.81 -15.32 2.26
C SER A 124 0.46 -16.03 2.36
N TYR A 125 -0.63 -15.34 2.13
CA TYR A 125 -1.95 -15.97 2.08
C TYR A 125 -2.05 -16.99 0.96
N THR A 126 -1.49 -16.68 -0.21
CA THR A 126 -1.40 -17.64 -1.31
C THR A 126 -0.56 -18.86 -0.91
N HIS A 127 0.56 -18.67 -0.21
CA HIS A 127 1.40 -19.74 0.28
C HIS A 127 0.65 -20.63 1.29
N ILE A 128 -0.08 -20.04 2.24
CA ILE A 128 -0.93 -20.77 3.19
C ILE A 128 -1.98 -21.60 2.45
N ILE A 129 -2.74 -20.97 1.56
CA ILE A 129 -3.82 -21.67 0.85
C ILE A 129 -3.31 -22.85 0.03
N LYS A 130 -2.21 -22.68 -0.70
CA LYS A 130 -1.60 -23.76 -1.49
C LYS A 130 -1.10 -24.94 -0.65
N ASN A 131 -0.70 -24.70 0.59
CA ASN A 131 -0.19 -25.73 1.46
C ASN A 131 -1.27 -26.39 2.32
N VAL A 132 -2.32 -25.66 2.68
CA VAL A 132 -3.35 -26.12 3.62
C VAL A 132 -4.51 -26.79 2.90
N TYR A 133 -5.00 -26.23 1.81
CA TYR A 133 -6.19 -26.73 1.11
C TYR A 133 -5.84 -27.81 0.08
N ALA A 134 -6.77 -28.75 -0.12
CA ALA A 134 -6.64 -29.78 -1.15
C ALA A 134 -6.73 -29.15 -2.55
N ASP A 135 -7.69 -28.23 -2.74
CA ASP A 135 -7.84 -27.43 -3.93
C ASP A 135 -7.81 -25.93 -3.55
N PRO A 136 -6.73 -25.22 -3.88
CA PRO A 136 -6.62 -23.78 -3.64
C PRO A 136 -7.67 -22.95 -4.38
N THR A 137 -8.20 -23.42 -5.50
CA THR A 137 -9.18 -22.68 -6.32
C THR A 137 -10.51 -22.53 -5.61
N ASP A 138 -10.89 -23.49 -4.77
CA ASP A 138 -12.09 -23.41 -3.93
C ASP A 138 -12.13 -22.17 -3.02
N VAL A 139 -10.94 -21.68 -2.64
CA VAL A 139 -10.84 -20.49 -1.81
C VAL A 139 -10.81 -19.20 -2.67
N PHE A 140 -9.94 -19.21 -3.70
CA PHE A 140 -9.70 -18.00 -4.50
C PHE A 140 -10.90 -17.61 -5.35
N ASP A 141 -11.56 -18.58 -5.99
CA ASP A 141 -12.67 -18.31 -6.89
C ASP A 141 -13.92 -17.82 -6.15
N HIS A 142 -14.00 -18.10 -4.84
CA HIS A 142 -15.13 -17.75 -3.98
C HIS A 142 -14.85 -16.62 -2.98
N ILE A 143 -13.76 -15.85 -3.15
CA ILE A 143 -13.46 -14.71 -2.25
C ILE A 143 -14.56 -13.65 -2.33
N LEU A 144 -15.07 -13.39 -3.53
CA LEU A 144 -16.04 -12.34 -3.78
C LEU A 144 -17.50 -12.77 -3.56
N ASP A 145 -17.75 -14.03 -3.21
CA ASP A 145 -19.10 -14.54 -2.96
C ASP A 145 -19.64 -14.16 -1.57
N ASP A 146 -18.76 -13.77 -0.64
CA ASP A 146 -19.16 -13.35 0.71
C ASP A 146 -19.47 -11.86 0.75
N GLU A 147 -20.76 -11.54 0.77
CA GLU A 147 -21.26 -10.15 0.78
C GLU A 147 -20.72 -9.35 1.98
N LYS A 148 -20.53 -9.98 3.15
CA LYS A 148 -20.02 -9.29 4.34
C LYS A 148 -18.54 -8.94 4.19
N ILE A 149 -17.77 -9.78 3.53
CA ILE A 149 -16.36 -9.53 3.20
C ILE A 149 -16.30 -8.36 2.19
N LEU A 150 -17.12 -8.39 1.16
CA LEU A 150 -17.21 -7.31 0.17
C LEU A 150 -17.59 -5.97 0.81
N GLN A 151 -18.61 -5.93 1.66
CA GLN A 151 -19.05 -4.70 2.33
C GLN A 151 -17.94 -4.05 3.16
N ARG A 152 -17.12 -4.86 3.84
CA ARG A 152 -15.98 -4.36 4.62
C ARG A 152 -14.89 -3.78 3.72
N ALA A 153 -14.55 -4.46 2.63
CA ALA A 153 -13.57 -3.95 1.66
C ALA A 153 -14.08 -2.69 0.95
N GLN A 154 -15.36 -2.61 0.64
CA GLN A 154 -15.98 -1.45 0.00
C GLN A 154 -15.84 -0.16 0.82
N SER A 155 -15.86 -0.23 2.14
CA SER A 155 -15.70 0.97 2.97
C SER A 155 -14.32 1.63 2.77
N VAL A 156 -13.28 0.81 2.67
CA VAL A 156 -11.91 1.28 2.43
C VAL A 156 -11.75 1.76 0.98
N THR A 157 -12.26 0.99 0.01
CA THR A 157 -12.23 1.36 -1.41
C THR A 157 -12.91 2.70 -1.64
N ARG A 158 -14.10 2.90 -1.04
CA ARG A 158 -14.82 4.18 -1.15
C ARG A 158 -14.01 5.35 -0.64
N ALA A 159 -13.32 5.21 0.50
CA ALA A 159 -12.48 6.27 1.04
C ALA A 159 -11.32 6.62 0.09
N TYR A 160 -10.71 5.64 -0.56
CA TYR A 160 -9.70 5.87 -1.60
C TYR A 160 -10.29 6.59 -2.82
N ASP A 161 -11.45 6.13 -3.31
CA ASP A 161 -12.11 6.73 -4.49
C ASP A 161 -12.52 8.18 -4.22
N GLU A 162 -13.08 8.47 -3.05
CA GLU A 162 -13.42 9.83 -2.62
C GLU A 162 -12.19 10.72 -2.56
N PHE A 163 -11.10 10.23 -1.96
CA PHE A 163 -9.84 10.98 -1.91
C PHE A 163 -9.27 11.22 -3.31
N ILE A 164 -9.22 10.20 -4.18
CA ILE A 164 -8.71 10.34 -5.55
C ILE A 164 -9.52 11.37 -6.33
N ASN A 165 -10.85 11.32 -6.24
CA ASN A 165 -11.74 12.28 -6.91
C ASN A 165 -11.51 13.71 -6.42
N LEU A 166 -11.43 13.91 -5.10
CA LEU A 166 -11.14 15.22 -4.51
C LEU A 166 -9.75 15.72 -4.91
N ALA A 167 -8.74 14.86 -4.85
CA ALA A 167 -7.37 15.20 -5.19
C ALA A 167 -7.21 15.57 -6.67
N GLN A 168 -7.92 14.89 -7.57
CA GLN A 168 -7.96 15.23 -8.99
C GLN A 168 -8.63 16.58 -9.23
N GLN A 169 -9.74 16.86 -8.57
CA GLN A 169 -10.42 18.17 -8.66
C GLN A 169 -9.53 19.29 -8.12
N TYR A 170 -8.86 19.06 -7.01
CA TYR A 170 -7.93 19.99 -6.42
C TYR A 170 -6.72 20.26 -7.34
N GLY A 171 -6.17 19.22 -7.94
CA GLY A 171 -5.03 19.32 -8.86
C GLY A 171 -5.38 19.92 -10.22
N THR A 172 -6.62 19.81 -10.68
CA THR A 172 -7.12 20.44 -11.92
C THR A 172 -7.57 21.88 -11.73
N SER A 173 -7.94 22.28 -10.53
CA SER A 173 -8.10 23.68 -10.18
C SER A 173 -6.72 24.36 -10.26
N ASN A 174 -6.62 25.54 -10.90
CA ASN A 174 -5.40 26.26 -11.30
C ASN A 174 -4.22 26.36 -10.29
N MET A 175 -4.29 25.72 -9.14
CA MET A 175 -3.25 25.69 -8.10
C MET A 175 -1.93 25.06 -8.59
N TRP A 176 -1.96 24.17 -9.58
CA TRP A 176 -0.76 23.63 -10.22
C TRP A 176 -0.20 24.58 -11.28
N LYS A 177 -1.05 25.46 -11.85
CA LYS A 177 -0.65 26.38 -12.94
C LYS A 177 0.01 27.65 -12.41
N ASP A 178 -0.36 28.11 -11.24
CA ASP A 178 0.11 29.38 -10.67
C ASP A 178 1.30 29.22 -9.72
N GLY A 179 1.99 28.08 -9.78
CA GLY A 179 3.17 27.78 -8.95
C GLY A 179 2.98 28.41 -7.58
N TRP A 180 2.56 27.62 -6.62
CA TRP A 180 2.42 28.04 -5.23
C TRP A 180 3.38 29.16 -4.88
N LYS A 181 2.88 30.38 -4.95
CA LYS A 181 3.56 31.51 -4.33
C LYS A 181 3.35 31.35 -2.84
N ASP A 182 4.47 31.28 -2.12
CA ASP A 182 4.49 31.23 -0.67
C ASP A 182 3.51 32.27 -0.10
N SER A 183 2.49 31.78 0.58
CA SER A 183 1.69 32.58 1.49
C SER A 183 1.90 32.05 2.90
#